data_4940ed466df0ed4027ff0b761fd0ee1b
#
_entry.id   4940ed466df0ed4027ff0b761fd0ee1b
#
_cell.length_a   1.000
_cell.length_b   1.000
_cell.length_c   1.000
_cell.angle_alpha   90.00
_cell.angle_beta   90.00
_cell.angle_gamma   90.00
#
_symmetry.space_group_name_H-M   'P 1'
#
loop_
_entity.id
_entity.type
_entity.pdbx_description
1 polymer ?
#
loop_
_entity_poly.entity_id
_entity_poly.type
_entity_poly.pdbx_seq_one_letter_code
_entity_poly.pdbx_strand_id
1 'polypeptide(L)'
;MSELTKQPLEVEGATVPFFTYTIEETQYIEFDTSKCGPPDPMVNAMAGLKLIDAPNKKLVMINHKSPGGLIAKIGENYLVEEQPLEDGRVQLTFSYKAGESENANLNDTHCDG
;
A
#
# COMPACT_ATOMS: atom_id res chain seq x y z
N MET A 1 24.61 1.39 13.80
CA MET A 1 23.36 1.61 13.09
C MET A 1 23.02 0.39 12.25
N SER A 2 21.86 -0.15 12.47
CA SER A 2 21.46 -1.34 11.73
C SER A 2 20.94 -0.96 10.36
N GLU A 3 21.31 -1.72 9.35
CA GLU A 3 20.75 -1.56 8.03
C GLU A 3 19.33 -2.12 8.02
N LEU A 4 18.46 -1.43 7.31
CA LEU A 4 17.10 -1.91 7.11
C LEU A 4 17.14 -3.10 6.16
N THR A 5 16.76 -4.28 6.64
CA THR A 5 16.72 -5.48 5.83
C THR A 5 15.30 -5.75 5.36
N LYS A 6 15.08 -5.58 4.05
CA LYS A 6 13.79 -5.89 3.44
C LYS A 6 13.79 -7.36 3.06
N GLN A 7 12.74 -8.07 3.44
CA GLN A 7 12.60 -9.48 3.13
C GLN A 7 11.44 -9.68 2.17
N PRO A 8 11.56 -10.63 1.22
CA PRO A 8 10.45 -10.92 0.32
C PRO A 8 9.24 -11.42 1.12
N LEU A 9 8.06 -11.00 0.69
CA LEU A 9 6.82 -11.41 1.33
C LEU A 9 5.87 -11.91 0.26
N GLU A 10 5.32 -13.11 0.46
CA GLU A 10 4.30 -13.62 -0.45
C GLU A 10 2.96 -13.02 -0.08
N VAL A 11 2.29 -12.44 -1.07
CA VAL A 11 0.98 -11.80 -0.88
C VAL A 11 0.02 -12.38 -1.89
N GLU A 12 -1.07 -12.95 -1.40
CA GLU A 12 -2.09 -13.52 -2.27
C GLU A 12 -2.72 -12.42 -3.13
N GLY A 13 -2.78 -12.66 -4.42
CA GLY A 13 -3.33 -11.71 -5.38
C GLY A 13 -2.34 -10.69 -5.91
N ALA A 14 -1.11 -10.68 -5.40
CA ALA A 14 -0.10 -9.74 -5.85
C ALA A 14 0.40 -10.08 -7.25
N THR A 15 0.65 -9.04 -8.06
CA THR A 15 1.23 -9.19 -9.38
C THR A 15 2.65 -8.61 -9.46
N VAL A 16 3.12 -7.99 -8.38
CA VAL A 16 4.50 -7.49 -8.26
C VAL A 16 5.10 -8.02 -6.95
N PRO A 17 6.43 -8.00 -6.82
CA PRO A 17 7.06 -8.42 -5.57
C PRO A 17 6.68 -7.51 -4.41
N PHE A 18 6.43 -8.11 -3.26
CA PHE A 18 6.22 -7.39 -2.00
C PHE A 18 7.40 -7.65 -1.09
N PHE A 19 7.69 -6.68 -0.24
CA PHE A 19 8.77 -6.78 0.76
C PHE A 19 8.25 -6.31 2.11
N THR A 20 8.84 -6.82 3.18
CA THR A 20 8.48 -6.41 4.53
C THR A 20 9.72 -6.08 5.33
N TYR A 21 9.58 -5.13 6.24
CA TYR A 21 10.64 -4.72 7.16
C TYR A 21 9.99 -4.09 8.39
N THR A 22 10.75 -4.02 9.48
CA THR A 22 10.25 -3.47 10.74
C THR A 22 11.14 -2.33 11.20
N ILE A 23 10.51 -1.21 11.58
CA ILE A 23 11.18 -0.07 12.16
C ILE A 23 10.44 0.27 13.45
N GLU A 24 11.16 0.24 14.59
CA GLU A 24 10.59 0.66 15.89
C GLU A 24 9.22 0.03 16.19
N GLU A 25 9.13 -1.27 16.06
CA GLU A 25 7.92 -2.04 16.36
C GLU A 25 6.80 -1.88 15.33
N THR A 26 7.01 -1.09 14.27
CA THR A 26 6.05 -0.98 13.17
C THR A 26 6.51 -1.83 12.01
N GLN A 27 5.64 -2.72 11.54
CA GLN A 27 5.91 -3.52 10.36
C GLN A 27 5.44 -2.76 9.13
N TYR A 28 6.34 -2.62 8.17
CA TYR A 28 6.05 -2.02 6.87
C TYR A 28 5.97 -3.10 5.82
N ILE A 29 5.02 -2.97 4.93
CA ILE A 29 4.85 -3.86 3.77
C ILE A 29 4.90 -2.96 2.55
N GLU A 30 5.82 -3.22 1.63
CA GLU A 30 6.12 -2.30 0.54
C GLU A 30 6.05 -2.98 -0.81
N PHE A 31 5.53 -2.27 -1.80
CA PHE A 31 5.53 -2.71 -3.19
C PHE A 31 5.66 -1.51 -4.12
N ASP A 32 6.11 -1.77 -5.35
CA ASP A 32 6.33 -0.73 -6.34
C ASP A 32 5.59 -1.08 -7.64
N THR A 33 4.59 -0.28 -7.98
CA THR A 33 3.82 -0.41 -9.21
C THR A 33 4.08 0.75 -10.18
N SER A 34 5.18 1.48 -9.98
CA SER A 34 5.47 2.66 -10.80
C SER A 34 5.69 2.33 -12.27
N LYS A 35 5.98 1.08 -12.59
CA LYS A 35 6.18 0.63 -13.98
C LYS A 35 4.98 -0.15 -14.51
N CYS A 36 3.90 -0.24 -13.75
CA CYS A 36 2.72 -1.01 -14.11
C CYS A 36 1.60 -0.10 -14.60
N GLY A 37 0.82 -0.61 -15.55
CA GLY A 37 -0.42 0.04 -15.95
C GLY A 37 -1.62 -0.48 -15.18
N PRO A 38 -2.77 0.21 -15.25
CA PRO A 38 -3.99 -0.30 -14.62
C PRO A 38 -4.35 -1.68 -15.14
N PRO A 39 -4.93 -2.57 -14.33
CA PRO A 39 -5.36 -2.33 -12.95
C PRO A 39 -4.34 -2.73 -11.89
N ASP A 40 -3.10 -3.04 -12.26
CA ASP A 40 -2.10 -3.57 -11.34
C ASP A 40 -1.90 -2.73 -10.07
N PRO A 41 -1.81 -1.39 -10.13
CA PRO A 41 -1.66 -0.62 -8.89
C PRO A 41 -2.81 -0.84 -7.92
N MET A 42 -4.04 -0.88 -8.41
CA MET A 42 -5.23 -1.11 -7.58
C MET A 42 -5.22 -2.53 -7.01
N VAL A 43 -4.95 -3.52 -7.85
CA VAL A 43 -4.95 -4.93 -7.44
C VAL A 43 -3.94 -5.16 -6.32
N ASN A 44 -2.73 -4.66 -6.49
CA ASN A 44 -1.68 -4.86 -5.49
C ASN A 44 -1.96 -4.08 -4.21
N ALA A 45 -2.48 -2.86 -4.31
CA ALA A 45 -2.83 -2.09 -3.13
C ALA A 45 -3.91 -2.80 -2.31
N MET A 46 -4.95 -3.31 -2.97
CA MET A 46 -6.01 -4.03 -2.27
C MET A 46 -5.48 -5.29 -1.61
N ALA A 47 -4.60 -6.03 -2.30
CA ALA A 47 -3.98 -7.22 -1.73
C ALA A 47 -3.15 -6.87 -0.50
N GLY A 48 -2.36 -5.79 -0.56
CA GLY A 48 -1.53 -5.35 0.56
C GLY A 48 -2.35 -4.84 1.73
N LEU A 49 -3.42 -4.10 1.47
CA LEU A 49 -4.27 -3.55 2.53
C LEU A 49 -4.93 -4.63 3.37
N LYS A 50 -5.16 -5.80 2.81
CA LYS A 50 -5.71 -6.93 3.58
C LYS A 50 -4.79 -7.37 4.71
N LEU A 51 -3.51 -7.03 4.62
CA LEU A 51 -2.51 -7.37 5.63
C LEU A 51 -2.41 -6.30 6.72
N ILE A 52 -3.02 -5.13 6.51
CA ILE A 52 -2.95 -4.02 7.46
C ILE A 52 -4.17 -4.12 8.39
N ASP A 53 -4.04 -4.98 9.37
CA ASP A 53 -5.14 -5.32 10.29
C ASP A 53 -4.86 -4.88 11.73
N ALA A 54 -3.84 -4.05 11.93
CA ALA A 54 -3.47 -3.58 13.27
C ALA A 54 -2.74 -2.23 13.16
N PRO A 55 -2.79 -1.42 14.25
CA PRO A 55 -2.15 -0.09 14.23
C PRO A 55 -0.63 -0.12 14.02
N ASN A 56 0.02 -1.24 14.28
CA ASN A 56 1.47 -1.36 14.11
C ASN A 56 1.87 -1.88 12.73
N LYS A 57 0.95 -1.85 11.78
CA LYS A 57 1.25 -2.26 10.39
C LYS A 57 0.92 -1.13 9.44
N LYS A 58 1.79 -0.92 8.46
CA LYS A 58 1.62 0.11 7.44
C LYS A 58 1.96 -0.45 6.07
N LEU A 59 1.26 0.02 5.05
CA LEU A 59 1.53 -0.36 3.67
C LEU A 59 2.18 0.81 2.96
N VAL A 60 3.27 0.56 2.26
CA VAL A 60 3.98 1.56 1.46
C VAL A 60 3.82 1.20 -0.01
N MET A 61 3.23 2.10 -0.77
CA MET A 61 3.01 1.94 -2.21
C MET A 61 3.84 2.98 -2.96
N ILE A 62 4.62 2.52 -3.92
CA ILE A 62 5.31 3.43 -4.82
C ILE A 62 4.63 3.31 -6.19
N ASN A 63 4.23 4.44 -6.76
CA ASN A 63 3.51 4.45 -8.03
C ASN A 63 4.01 5.61 -8.88
N HIS A 64 3.69 5.57 -10.16
CA HIS A 64 4.13 6.61 -11.09
C HIS A 64 3.31 7.90 -10.97
N LYS A 65 2.13 7.83 -10.35
CA LYS A 65 1.28 8.99 -10.09
C LYS A 65 0.39 8.71 -8.90
N SER A 66 -0.26 9.75 -8.39
CA SER A 66 -1.22 9.59 -7.30
C SER A 66 -2.40 8.72 -7.76
N PRO A 67 -2.69 7.62 -7.06
CA PRO A 67 -3.79 6.72 -7.46
C PRO A 67 -5.14 7.24 -6.95
N GLY A 68 -5.67 8.26 -7.61
CA GLY A 68 -6.90 8.91 -7.18
C GLY A 68 -8.08 7.96 -7.02
N GLY A 69 -8.23 7.00 -7.93
CA GLY A 69 -9.31 6.02 -7.83
C GLY A 69 -9.20 5.13 -6.59
N LEU A 70 -7.99 4.73 -6.24
CA LEU A 70 -7.75 3.95 -5.03
C LEU A 70 -8.06 4.79 -3.79
N ILE A 71 -7.54 6.01 -3.74
CA ILE A 71 -7.74 6.90 -2.59
C ILE A 71 -9.22 7.17 -2.39
N ALA A 72 -9.97 7.35 -3.47
CA ALA A 72 -11.42 7.57 -3.37
C ALA A 72 -12.14 6.36 -2.76
N LYS A 73 -11.66 5.14 -3.04
CA LYS A 73 -12.30 3.93 -2.53
C LYS A 73 -11.97 3.65 -1.06
N ILE A 74 -10.74 3.94 -0.62
CA ILE A 74 -10.29 3.49 0.71
C ILE A 74 -9.86 4.65 1.62
N GLY A 75 -9.89 5.89 1.15
CA GLY A 75 -9.38 7.03 1.91
C GLY A 75 -10.11 7.30 3.22
N GLU A 76 -11.36 6.83 3.35
CA GLU A 76 -12.10 6.94 4.60
C GLU A 76 -11.80 5.81 5.56
N ASN A 77 -11.24 4.71 5.05
CA ASN A 77 -11.01 3.50 5.83
C ASN A 77 -9.56 3.37 6.31
N TYR A 78 -8.65 4.16 5.74
CA TYR A 78 -7.24 4.15 6.12
C TYR A 78 -6.72 5.58 6.14
N LEU A 79 -5.70 5.83 6.96
CA LEU A 79 -4.97 7.09 6.89
C LEU A 79 -4.02 7.01 5.71
N VAL A 80 -4.04 7.98 4.84
CA VAL A 80 -3.22 8.00 3.63
C VAL A 80 -2.29 9.20 3.67
N GLU A 81 -0.98 8.96 3.57
CA GLU A 81 0.01 10.00 3.44
C GLU A 81 0.68 9.86 2.08
N GLU A 82 0.79 10.94 1.34
CA GLU A 82 1.41 10.93 0.03
C GLU A 82 2.62 11.83 0.02
N GLN A 83 3.72 11.33 -0.56
CA GLN A 83 4.97 12.07 -0.64
C GLN A 83 5.54 11.95 -2.06
N PRO A 84 5.80 13.08 -2.72
CA PRO A 84 6.44 13.02 -4.04
C PRO A 84 7.90 12.61 -3.90
N LEU A 85 8.37 11.80 -4.86
CA LEU A 85 9.76 11.38 -4.93
C LEU A 85 10.50 12.21 -5.98
N GLU A 86 11.83 12.26 -5.87
CA GLU A 86 12.65 13.11 -6.74
C GLU A 86 12.55 12.75 -8.22
N ASP A 87 12.27 11.48 -8.53
CA ASP A 87 12.20 11.02 -9.91
C ASP A 87 10.81 11.09 -10.54
N GLY A 88 9.89 11.78 -9.87
CA GLY A 88 8.52 11.95 -10.38
C GLY A 88 7.54 10.90 -9.92
N ARG A 89 8.02 9.86 -9.24
CA ARG A 89 7.12 8.87 -8.64
C ARG A 89 6.53 9.44 -7.36
N VAL A 90 5.53 8.75 -6.82
CA VAL A 90 4.93 9.13 -5.54
C VAL A 90 4.99 7.93 -4.60
N GLN A 91 5.13 8.21 -3.33
CA GLN A 91 5.10 7.20 -2.28
C GLN A 91 3.89 7.46 -1.40
N LEU A 92 3.08 6.43 -1.21
CA LEU A 92 1.90 6.52 -0.35
C LEU A 92 2.09 5.57 0.83
N THR A 93 1.75 6.04 2.02
CA THR A 93 1.77 5.21 3.22
C THR A 93 0.36 5.12 3.75
N PHE A 94 -0.14 3.89 3.83
CA PHE A 94 -1.48 3.61 4.35
C PHE A 94 -1.35 3.08 5.76
N SER A 95 -2.09 3.70 6.68
CA SER A 95 -2.08 3.31 8.09
C SER A 95 -3.45 2.82 8.52
N TYR A 96 -3.45 1.85 9.43
CA TYR A 96 -4.68 1.29 9.97
C TYR A 96 -5.46 2.37 10.72
N LYS A 97 -6.76 2.39 10.52
CA LYS A 97 -7.66 3.34 11.16
C LYS A 97 -8.71 2.54 11.94
N ALA A 98 -8.57 2.51 13.25
CA ALA A 98 -9.44 1.70 14.11
C ALA A 98 -10.91 2.04 13.89
N GLY A 99 -11.73 1.01 13.73
CA GLY A 99 -13.16 1.18 13.50
C GLY A 99 -13.54 1.41 12.05
N GLU A 100 -12.59 1.83 11.21
CA GLU A 100 -12.87 2.13 9.80
C GLU A 100 -12.22 1.14 8.85
N SER A 101 -10.99 0.70 9.15
CA SER A 101 -10.29 -0.23 8.27
C SER A 101 -11.01 -1.56 8.12
N GLU A 102 -11.68 -2.02 9.16
CA GLU A 102 -12.43 -3.27 9.13
C GLU A 102 -13.61 -3.22 8.15
N ASN A 103 -14.07 -2.03 7.82
CA ASN A 103 -15.20 -1.83 6.92
C ASN A 103 -14.78 -1.60 5.46
N ALA A 104 -13.48 -1.60 5.19
CA ALA A 104 -12.99 -1.35 3.84
C ALA A 104 -13.38 -2.47 2.88
N ASN A 105 -13.80 -2.10 1.68
CA ASN A 105 -14.10 -3.07 0.63
C ASN A 105 -12.83 -3.32 -0.19
N LEU A 106 -12.05 -4.31 0.24
CA LEU A 106 -10.78 -4.63 -0.40
C LEU A 106 -10.91 -5.62 -1.56
N ASN A 107 -12.13 -6.02 -1.87
CA ASN A 107 -12.39 -6.91 -3.00
C ASN A 107 -12.79 -6.18 -4.27
N ASP A 108 -13.02 -4.86 -4.17
CA ASP A 108 -13.37 -4.05 -5.32
C ASP A 108 -12.11 -3.52 -5.98
N THR A 109 -11.65 -4.23 -7.00
CA THR A 109 -10.46 -3.85 -7.75
C THR A 109 -10.79 -3.15 -9.06
N HIS A 110 -12.04 -2.75 -9.25
CA HIS A 110 -12.44 -2.03 -10.45
C HIS A 110 -11.78 -0.66 -10.48
N CYS A 111 -11.07 -0.39 -11.55
CA CYS A 111 -10.33 0.86 -11.71
C CYS A 111 -11.10 1.80 -12.61
N ASP A 112 -11.57 2.91 -12.07
CA ASP A 112 -12.34 3.91 -12.81
C ASP A 112 -11.52 5.05 -13.36
N GLY A 113 -10.21 4.99 -13.18
CA GLY A 113 -9.48 6.14 -13.59
C GLY A 113 -8.08 6.04 -13.92
#